data_048acec73df7aedd6052c4f0d793af09
#
_entry.id   048acec73df7aedd6052c4f0d793af09
#
_cell.length_a   1.000
_cell.length_b   1.000
_cell.length_c   1.000
_cell.angle_alpha   90.00
_cell.angle_beta   90.00
_cell.angle_gamma   90.00
#
_symmetry.space_group_name_H-M   'P 1'
#
loop_
_entity.id
_entity.type
_entity.pdbx_description
1 polymer ?
#
loop_
_entity_poly.entity_id
_entity_poly.type
_entity_poly.pdbx_seq_one_letter_code
_entity_poly.pdbx_strand_id
1 'polypeptide(L)'
;MALENITGRIAWIFPEEDFDVDQIVGVKNIKITDIEELAAQAMKDYDPGFAQQVRPGDVLVGGVNFGYGHPHYPPLRAMRHLGIRALIAESFSPGFWRGEISMGFPMVACPGILTVAKRWESLTIDWARQQVVFGSGTTLPFLPLASADLSMLEHGGLTGYLKHRAAASATS
;
A
#
# COMPACT_ATOMS: atom_id res chain seq x y z
N MET A 1 -16.13 -12.63 -2.21
CA MET A 1 -16.35 -11.38 -2.99
C MET A 1 -15.07 -11.04 -3.74
N ALA A 2 -15.19 -10.66 -5.00
CA ALA A 2 -14.03 -10.19 -5.75
C ALA A 2 -13.59 -8.80 -5.28
N LEU A 3 -12.28 -8.54 -5.32
CA LEU A 3 -11.74 -7.21 -5.05
C LEU A 3 -12.18 -6.22 -6.13
N GLU A 4 -12.63 -5.05 -5.70
CA GLU A 4 -12.90 -3.94 -6.61
C GLU A 4 -11.60 -3.30 -7.09
N ASN A 5 -11.54 -2.93 -8.36
CA ASN A 5 -10.40 -2.20 -8.91
C ASN A 5 -10.14 -0.91 -8.13
N ILE A 6 -8.88 -0.57 -7.97
CA ILE A 6 -8.44 0.65 -7.28
C ILE A 6 -7.92 1.63 -8.31
N THR A 7 -8.57 2.78 -8.42
CA THR A 7 -8.12 3.88 -9.28
C THR A 7 -7.70 5.07 -8.41
N GLY A 8 -6.52 5.60 -8.67
CA GLY A 8 -5.99 6.75 -7.94
C GLY A 8 -4.79 7.37 -8.65
N ARG A 9 -4.31 8.48 -8.08
CA ARG A 9 -3.09 9.14 -8.57
C ARG A 9 -1.90 8.64 -7.77
N ILE A 10 -0.73 8.64 -8.39
CA ILE A 10 0.54 8.36 -7.70
C ILE A 10 0.93 9.58 -6.87
N ALA A 11 0.75 9.51 -5.55
CA ALA A 11 1.08 10.63 -4.65
C ALA A 11 2.58 10.77 -4.43
N TRP A 12 3.31 9.65 -4.40
CA TRP A 12 4.76 9.64 -4.23
C TRP A 12 5.39 8.39 -4.83
N ILE A 13 6.64 8.53 -5.24
CA ILE A 13 7.49 7.43 -5.73
C ILE A 13 8.74 7.37 -4.84
N PHE A 14 8.98 6.20 -4.23
CA PHE A 14 10.19 5.88 -3.47
C PHE A 14 11.08 5.02 -4.37
N PRO A 15 12.04 5.59 -5.11
CA PRO A 15 12.83 4.81 -6.06
C PRO A 15 13.94 3.99 -5.42
N GLU A 16 14.23 4.24 -4.16
CA GLU A 16 15.34 3.63 -3.44
C GLU A 16 15.09 2.12 -3.25
N GLU A 17 16.16 1.32 -3.41
CA GLU A 17 16.18 -0.07 -2.98
C GLU A 17 16.24 -0.13 -1.44
N ASP A 18 15.66 -1.18 -0.87
CA ASP A 18 15.66 -1.41 0.59
C ASP A 18 15.08 -0.23 1.41
N PHE A 19 14.01 0.38 0.92
CA PHE A 19 13.41 1.52 1.61
C PHE A 19 12.79 1.12 2.95
N ASP A 20 13.24 1.77 4.02
CA ASP A 20 12.69 1.62 5.36
C ASP A 20 11.51 2.57 5.55
N VAL A 21 10.31 2.01 5.72
CA VAL A 21 9.06 2.78 5.82
C VAL A 21 9.00 3.70 7.05
N ASP A 22 9.79 3.44 8.09
CA ASP A 22 9.84 4.31 9.26
C ASP A 22 10.31 5.73 8.90
N GLN A 23 11.04 5.87 7.80
CA GLN A 23 11.46 7.16 7.26
C GLN A 23 10.29 8.02 6.77
N ILE A 24 9.15 7.43 6.47
CA ILE A 24 7.95 8.17 6.04
C ILE A 24 7.54 9.22 7.07
N VAL A 25 7.56 8.86 8.35
CA VAL A 25 7.24 9.77 9.46
C VAL A 25 8.48 10.21 10.25
N GLY A 26 9.62 9.56 10.02
CA GLY A 26 10.84 9.71 10.80
C GLY A 26 10.83 8.80 12.03
N VAL A 27 11.93 8.12 12.26
CA VAL A 27 12.08 7.09 13.31
C VAL A 27 11.67 7.60 14.70
N LYS A 28 11.97 8.84 15.01
CA LYS A 28 11.62 9.47 16.29
C LYS A 28 10.10 9.62 16.50
N ASN A 29 9.32 9.60 15.44
CA ASN A 29 7.88 9.87 15.46
C ASN A 29 7.01 8.61 15.45
N ILE A 30 7.59 7.41 15.32
CA ILE A 30 6.84 6.14 15.26
C ILE A 30 6.06 5.84 16.55
N LYS A 31 6.40 6.49 17.64
CA LYS A 31 5.72 6.32 18.94
C LYS A 31 4.54 7.27 19.14
N ILE A 32 4.29 8.19 18.22
CA ILE A 32 3.13 9.09 18.28
C ILE A 32 1.86 8.25 18.15
N THR A 33 0.97 8.36 19.11
CA THR A 33 -0.29 7.59 19.15
C THR A 33 -1.47 8.35 18.56
N ASP A 34 -1.48 9.67 18.65
CA ASP A 34 -2.51 10.49 18.02
C ASP A 34 -2.34 10.48 16.50
N ILE A 35 -3.40 10.09 15.80
CA ILE A 35 -3.33 9.87 14.35
C ILE A 35 -3.17 11.18 13.56
N GLU A 36 -3.77 12.26 14.01
CA GLU A 36 -3.63 13.56 13.35
C GLU A 36 -2.21 14.10 13.49
N GLU A 37 -1.64 13.99 14.68
CA GLU A 37 -0.26 14.37 14.96
C GLU A 37 0.72 13.53 14.14
N LEU A 38 0.51 12.20 14.11
CA LEU A 38 1.33 11.27 13.33
C LEU A 38 1.26 11.57 11.83
N ALA A 39 0.05 11.72 11.28
CA ALA A 39 -0.16 12.03 9.87
C ALA A 39 0.47 13.36 9.47
N ALA A 40 0.49 14.34 10.38
CA ALA A 40 1.16 15.62 10.15
C ALA A 40 2.68 15.47 9.98
N GLN A 41 3.28 14.37 10.44
CA GLN A 41 4.72 14.09 10.22
C GLN A 41 5.01 13.42 8.89
N ALA A 42 3.98 12.87 8.23
CA ALA A 42 4.19 12.09 7.01
C ALA A 42 4.87 12.90 5.91
N MET A 43 5.97 12.38 5.41
CA MET A 43 6.75 12.93 4.30
C MET A 43 7.39 14.31 4.53
N LYS A 44 7.42 14.82 5.77
CA LYS A 44 7.98 16.15 6.03
C LYS A 44 9.42 16.32 5.55
N ASP A 45 10.22 15.28 5.66
CA ASP A 45 11.63 15.32 5.24
C ASP A 45 11.81 15.21 3.71
N TYR A 46 10.75 14.84 2.98
CA TYR A 46 10.75 14.69 1.52
C TYR A 46 10.01 15.82 0.81
N ASP A 47 8.80 16.09 1.26
CA ASP A 47 7.92 17.13 0.72
C ASP A 47 7.02 17.67 1.83
N PRO A 48 7.33 18.82 2.42
CA PRO A 48 6.52 19.40 3.50
C PRO A 48 5.05 19.66 3.13
N GLY A 49 4.76 19.81 1.83
CA GLY A 49 3.39 20.00 1.33
C GLY A 49 2.61 18.72 1.06
N PHE A 50 3.22 17.54 1.26
CA PHE A 50 2.62 16.26 0.88
C PHE A 50 1.24 16.03 1.50
N ALA A 51 1.11 16.23 2.81
CA ALA A 51 -0.14 15.96 3.52
C ALA A 51 -1.33 16.81 3.01
N GLN A 52 -1.07 18.00 2.47
CA GLN A 52 -2.09 18.87 1.89
C GLN A 52 -2.39 18.54 0.43
N GLN A 53 -1.49 17.85 -0.27
CA GLN A 53 -1.64 17.50 -1.69
C GLN A 53 -2.31 16.15 -1.91
N VAL A 54 -2.15 15.23 -0.97
CA VAL A 54 -2.74 13.89 -1.03
C VAL A 54 -4.27 13.99 -0.99
N ARG A 55 -4.92 13.14 -1.79
CA ARG A 55 -6.37 12.99 -1.84
C ARG A 55 -6.78 11.56 -1.53
N PRO A 56 -7.98 11.33 -0.97
CA PRO A 56 -8.50 9.98 -0.79
C PRO A 56 -8.47 9.18 -2.11
N GLY A 57 -7.92 7.98 -2.05
CA GLY A 57 -7.77 7.10 -3.21
C GLY A 57 -6.40 7.15 -3.86
N ASP A 58 -5.55 8.11 -3.53
CA ASP A 58 -4.17 8.16 -4.03
C ASP A 58 -3.38 6.92 -3.63
N VAL A 59 -2.35 6.60 -4.41
CA VAL A 59 -1.51 5.42 -4.22
C VAL A 59 -0.03 5.82 -4.10
N LEU A 60 0.77 4.91 -3.53
CA LEU A 60 2.22 5.04 -3.47
C LEU A 60 2.88 4.05 -4.43
N VAL A 61 4.05 4.42 -4.93
CA VAL A 61 4.91 3.55 -5.71
C VAL A 61 6.25 3.40 -5.01
N GLY A 62 6.78 2.18 -4.94
CA GLY A 62 8.05 1.88 -4.30
C GLY A 62 9.00 1.09 -5.19
N GLY A 63 10.27 1.04 -4.78
CA GLY A 63 11.34 0.32 -5.43
C GLY A 63 11.45 -1.15 -5.00
N VAL A 64 12.66 -1.69 -5.18
CA VAL A 64 12.98 -3.08 -4.85
C VAL A 64 13.06 -3.27 -3.34
N ASN A 65 12.51 -4.39 -2.85
CA ASN A 65 12.54 -4.79 -1.43
C ASN A 65 11.97 -3.70 -0.51
N PHE A 66 10.85 -3.11 -0.91
CA PHE A 66 10.18 -2.06 -0.14
C PHE A 66 9.71 -2.59 1.22
N GLY A 67 9.95 -1.81 2.26
CA GLY A 67 9.63 -2.21 3.63
C GLY A 67 10.76 -2.98 4.34
N TYR A 68 11.98 -2.86 3.83
CA TYR A 68 13.18 -3.46 4.42
C TYR A 68 13.38 -3.05 5.88
N GLY A 69 14.06 -3.90 6.65
CA GLY A 69 14.42 -3.65 8.05
C GLY A 69 13.41 -4.20 9.03
N HIS A 70 13.10 -3.43 10.05
CA HIS A 70 12.08 -3.74 11.06
C HIS A 70 10.91 -2.78 10.93
N PRO A 71 10.05 -2.94 9.91
CA PRO A 71 8.97 -2.00 9.64
C PRO A 71 7.96 -1.98 10.78
N HIS A 72 7.52 -0.78 11.13
CA HIS A 72 6.46 -0.55 12.11
C HIS A 72 5.16 -0.18 11.39
N TYR A 73 4.01 -0.31 12.07
CA TYR A 73 2.71 0.02 11.49
C TYR A 73 2.40 1.53 11.38
N PRO A 74 2.89 2.41 12.28
CA PRO A 74 2.53 3.82 12.26
C PRO A 74 2.74 4.54 10.92
N PRO A 75 3.85 4.34 10.18
CA PRO A 75 4.03 5.04 8.89
C PRO A 75 2.91 4.80 7.89
N LEU A 76 2.53 3.55 7.65
CA LEU A 76 1.45 3.22 6.73
C LEU A 76 0.07 3.59 7.29
N ARG A 77 -0.07 3.56 8.62
CA ARG A 77 -1.28 4.05 9.28
C ARG A 77 -1.46 5.55 9.03
N ALA A 78 -0.39 6.34 9.12
CA ALA A 78 -0.42 7.76 8.76
C ALA A 78 -0.81 7.98 7.30
N MET A 79 -0.21 7.22 6.39
CA MET A 79 -0.51 7.29 4.96
C MET A 79 -1.98 6.94 4.66
N ARG A 80 -2.50 5.88 5.25
CA ARG A 80 -3.92 5.51 5.11
C ARG A 80 -4.85 6.60 5.64
N HIS A 81 -4.50 7.20 6.76
CA HIS A 81 -5.27 8.32 7.32
C HIS A 81 -5.33 9.51 6.36
N LEU A 82 -4.24 9.79 5.65
CA LEU A 82 -4.20 10.85 4.63
C LEU A 82 -4.97 10.51 3.36
N GLY A 83 -5.39 9.25 3.18
CA GLY A 83 -6.16 8.82 2.03
C GLY A 83 -5.47 7.85 1.08
N ILE A 84 -4.21 7.46 1.36
CA ILE A 84 -3.49 6.46 0.55
C ILE A 84 -4.22 5.13 0.63
N ARG A 85 -4.56 4.56 -0.53
CA ARG A 85 -5.38 3.37 -0.64
C ARG A 85 -4.62 2.11 -1.03
N ALA A 86 -3.48 2.24 -1.67
CA ALA A 86 -2.70 1.09 -2.14
C ALA A 86 -1.22 1.45 -2.30
N LEU A 87 -0.40 0.42 -2.38
CA LEU A 87 1.03 0.53 -2.64
C LEU A 87 1.44 -0.46 -3.72
N ILE A 88 2.14 0.04 -4.73
CA ILE A 88 2.66 -0.76 -5.85
C ILE A 88 4.17 -0.64 -5.80
N ALA A 89 4.91 -1.76 -5.76
CA ALA A 89 6.37 -1.70 -5.73
C ALA A 89 7.00 -2.71 -6.68
N GLU A 90 8.27 -2.50 -7.01
CA GLU A 90 9.06 -3.48 -7.78
C GLU A 90 9.05 -4.84 -7.06
N SER A 91 9.24 -4.84 -5.76
CA SER A 91 9.12 -5.99 -4.87
C SER A 91 8.97 -5.53 -3.42
N PHE A 92 8.66 -6.45 -2.51
CA PHE A 92 8.46 -6.17 -1.10
C PHE A 92 9.32 -7.05 -0.20
N SER A 93 9.74 -6.48 0.93
CA SER A 93 10.25 -7.28 2.05
C SER A 93 9.14 -8.19 2.58
N PRO A 94 9.43 -9.50 2.81
CA PRO A 94 8.40 -10.45 3.22
C PRO A 94 7.69 -10.10 4.54
N GLY A 95 8.40 -9.58 5.52
CA GLY A 95 7.81 -9.17 6.80
C GLY A 95 6.84 -8.01 6.66
N PHE A 96 7.22 -7.00 5.89
CA PHE A 96 6.37 -5.86 5.58
C PHE A 96 5.11 -6.29 4.80
N TRP A 97 5.27 -7.11 3.77
CA TRP A 97 4.15 -7.67 3.00
C TRP A 97 3.14 -8.35 3.91
N ARG A 98 3.59 -9.32 4.72
CA ARG A 98 2.72 -10.05 5.64
C ARG A 98 1.98 -9.14 6.61
N GLY A 99 2.69 -8.17 7.19
CA GLY A 99 2.10 -7.25 8.14
C GLY A 99 0.99 -6.41 7.54
N GLU A 100 1.25 -5.76 6.42
CA GLU A 100 0.28 -4.84 5.80
C GLU A 100 -0.89 -5.57 5.13
N ILE A 101 -0.66 -6.72 4.48
CA ILE A 101 -1.74 -7.56 3.95
C ILE A 101 -2.66 -8.03 5.08
N SER A 102 -2.10 -8.40 6.23
CA SER A 102 -2.91 -8.79 7.39
C SER A 102 -3.76 -7.65 7.96
N MET A 103 -3.36 -6.41 7.73
CA MET A 103 -4.13 -5.21 8.06
C MET A 103 -5.17 -4.85 6.99
N GLY A 104 -5.24 -5.60 5.89
CA GLY A 104 -6.14 -5.34 4.78
C GLY A 104 -5.69 -4.24 3.83
N PHE A 105 -4.41 -3.89 3.85
CA PHE A 105 -3.88 -2.86 2.96
C PHE A 105 -3.49 -3.44 1.60
N PRO A 106 -4.12 -2.97 0.49
CA PRO A 106 -3.84 -3.50 -0.84
C PRO A 106 -2.42 -3.18 -1.31
N MET A 107 -1.68 -4.21 -1.67
CA MET A 107 -0.34 -4.09 -2.24
C MET A 107 -0.17 -5.04 -3.42
N VAL A 108 0.56 -4.62 -4.44
CA VAL A 108 0.93 -5.47 -5.58
C VAL A 108 2.40 -5.30 -5.91
N ALA A 109 3.08 -6.42 -6.18
CA ALA A 109 4.45 -6.43 -6.70
C ALA A 109 4.37 -6.36 -8.23
N CYS A 110 4.85 -5.26 -8.79
CA CYS A 110 4.77 -4.96 -10.22
C CYS A 110 6.17 -4.64 -10.77
N PRO A 111 6.95 -5.66 -11.15
CA PRO A 111 8.28 -5.44 -11.73
C PRO A 111 8.21 -4.50 -12.93
N GLY A 112 9.11 -3.52 -12.97
CA GLY A 112 9.14 -2.49 -14.01
C GLY A 112 8.35 -1.22 -13.70
N ILE A 113 7.65 -1.15 -12.56
CA ILE A 113 6.80 0.00 -12.21
C ILE A 113 7.60 1.32 -12.18
N LEU A 114 8.84 1.31 -11.69
CA LEU A 114 9.66 2.52 -11.61
C LEU A 114 10.02 3.11 -12.98
N THR A 115 10.04 2.29 -14.03
CA THR A 115 10.38 2.76 -15.39
C THR A 115 9.22 3.52 -16.04
N VAL A 116 8.00 3.35 -15.55
CA VAL A 116 6.77 3.91 -16.15
C VAL A 116 6.13 4.95 -15.25
N ALA A 117 6.16 4.75 -13.92
CA ALA A 117 5.45 5.59 -12.96
C ALA A 117 5.94 7.04 -12.98
N LYS A 118 4.99 7.96 -12.96
CA LYS A 118 5.24 9.41 -12.79
C LYS A 118 4.34 9.94 -11.70
N ARG A 119 4.88 10.80 -10.84
CA ARG A 119 4.10 11.43 -9.77
C ARG A 119 2.89 12.15 -10.36
N TRP A 120 1.76 12.00 -9.71
CA TRP A 120 0.44 12.56 -10.04
C TRP A 120 -0.24 11.93 -11.26
N GLU A 121 0.38 10.97 -11.94
CA GLU A 121 -0.29 10.19 -12.97
C GLU A 121 -1.36 9.29 -12.37
N SER A 122 -2.49 9.17 -13.04
CA SER A 122 -3.54 8.23 -12.67
C SER A 122 -3.18 6.81 -13.07
N LEU A 123 -3.56 5.86 -12.24
CA LEU A 123 -3.49 4.44 -12.57
C LEU A 123 -4.66 3.67 -11.96
N THR A 124 -4.86 2.47 -12.46
CA THR A 124 -5.85 1.51 -11.94
C THR A 124 -5.16 0.18 -11.67
N ILE A 125 -5.36 -0.37 -10.48
CA ILE A 125 -5.03 -1.78 -10.18
C ILE A 125 -6.21 -2.61 -10.63
N ASP A 126 -6.03 -3.38 -11.69
CA ASP A 126 -7.05 -4.29 -12.26
C ASP A 126 -6.78 -5.71 -11.72
N TRP A 127 -7.53 -6.10 -10.71
CA TRP A 127 -7.34 -7.38 -10.05
C TRP A 127 -7.69 -8.57 -10.96
N ALA A 128 -8.74 -8.45 -11.76
CA ALA A 128 -9.18 -9.53 -12.62
C ALA A 128 -8.17 -9.84 -13.73
N ARG A 129 -7.55 -8.79 -14.30
CA ARG A 129 -6.52 -8.94 -15.33
C ARG A 129 -5.11 -9.02 -14.78
N GLN A 130 -4.93 -8.83 -13.48
CA GLN A 130 -3.63 -8.84 -12.79
C GLN A 130 -2.65 -7.86 -13.43
N GLN A 131 -3.08 -6.62 -13.64
CA GLN A 131 -2.27 -5.58 -14.26
C GLN A 131 -2.52 -4.22 -13.63
N VAL A 132 -1.51 -3.36 -13.75
CA VAL A 132 -1.63 -1.94 -13.48
C VAL A 132 -1.84 -1.23 -14.82
N VAL A 133 -2.90 -0.42 -14.92
CA VAL A 133 -3.25 0.34 -16.11
C VAL A 133 -3.02 1.81 -15.82
N PHE A 134 -2.13 2.45 -16.56
CA PHE A 134 -1.84 3.88 -16.42
C PHE A 134 -2.81 4.73 -17.24
N GLY A 135 -3.01 5.98 -16.84
CA GLY A 135 -3.84 6.92 -17.59
C GLY A 135 -3.37 7.16 -19.02
N SER A 136 -2.08 6.97 -19.29
CA SER A 136 -1.49 6.98 -20.64
C SER A 136 -1.91 5.81 -21.53
N GLY A 137 -2.54 4.77 -20.94
CA GLY A 137 -2.88 3.53 -21.63
C GLY A 137 -1.82 2.43 -21.52
N THR A 138 -0.63 2.74 -20.99
CA THR A 138 0.39 1.73 -20.71
C THR A 138 -0.11 0.76 -19.64
N THR A 139 0.19 -0.53 -19.82
CA THR A 139 -0.14 -1.58 -18.84
C THR A 139 1.10 -2.34 -18.42
N LEU A 140 1.16 -2.74 -17.15
CA LEU A 140 2.18 -3.63 -16.62
C LEU A 140 1.51 -4.75 -15.82
N PRO A 141 1.92 -6.03 -16.04
CA PRO A 141 1.43 -7.10 -15.21
C PRO A 141 2.04 -7.03 -13.80
N PHE A 142 1.26 -7.34 -12.79
CA PHE A 142 1.79 -7.55 -11.45
C PHE A 142 1.80 -9.05 -11.12
N LEU A 143 2.64 -9.44 -10.15
CA LEU A 143 2.75 -10.83 -9.73
C LEU A 143 1.46 -11.28 -9.02
N PRO A 144 0.96 -12.50 -9.32
CA PRO A 144 -0.23 -13.02 -8.65
C PRO A 144 -0.06 -13.04 -7.13
N LEU A 145 -1.09 -12.65 -6.39
CA LEU A 145 -1.12 -12.81 -4.95
C LEU A 145 -1.50 -14.27 -4.60
N ALA A 146 -0.95 -14.76 -3.49
CA ALA A 146 -1.39 -16.02 -2.92
C ALA A 146 -2.89 -15.96 -2.56
N SER A 147 -3.59 -17.08 -2.64
CA SER A 147 -5.02 -17.13 -2.33
C SER A 147 -5.34 -16.67 -0.91
N ALA A 148 -4.46 -16.97 0.05
CA ALA A 148 -4.62 -16.50 1.42
C ALA A 148 -4.52 -14.96 1.53
N ASP A 149 -3.62 -14.34 0.79
CA ASP A 149 -3.46 -12.88 0.77
C ASP A 149 -4.69 -12.21 0.14
N LEU A 150 -5.17 -12.74 -0.99
CA LEU A 150 -6.42 -12.26 -1.62
C LEU A 150 -7.60 -12.35 -0.65
N SER A 151 -7.75 -13.49 0.04
CA SER A 151 -8.83 -13.66 1.01
C SER A 151 -8.75 -12.66 2.16
N MET A 152 -7.55 -12.35 2.64
CA MET A 152 -7.39 -11.31 3.67
C MET A 152 -7.79 -9.94 3.14
N LEU A 153 -7.39 -9.56 1.94
CA LEU A 153 -7.79 -8.29 1.33
C LEU A 153 -9.30 -8.20 1.10
N GLU A 154 -9.92 -9.28 0.61
CA GLU A 154 -11.38 -9.34 0.39
C GLU A 154 -12.19 -9.13 1.67
N HIS A 155 -11.65 -9.50 2.82
CA HIS A 155 -12.31 -9.39 4.12
C HIS A 155 -11.81 -8.22 4.99
N GLY A 156 -11.01 -7.32 4.41
CA GLY A 156 -10.48 -6.15 5.13
C GLY A 156 -9.39 -6.47 6.14
N GLY A 157 -8.70 -7.59 5.98
CA GLY A 157 -7.59 -8.03 6.81
C GLY A 157 -7.85 -9.33 7.55
N LEU A 158 -6.88 -9.75 8.35
CA LEU A 158 -6.92 -11.04 9.06
C LEU A 158 -8.13 -11.18 9.98
N THR A 159 -8.46 -10.14 10.73
CA THR A 159 -9.61 -10.17 11.66
C THR A 159 -10.92 -10.43 10.93
N GLY A 160 -11.16 -9.72 9.83
CA GLY A 160 -12.35 -9.92 9.00
C GLY A 160 -12.39 -11.30 8.37
N TYR A 161 -11.26 -11.77 7.88
CA TYR A 161 -11.10 -13.11 7.32
C TYR A 161 -11.43 -14.22 8.35
N LEU A 162 -10.90 -14.11 9.57
CA LEU A 162 -11.16 -15.09 10.63
C LEU A 162 -12.62 -15.08 11.07
N LYS A 163 -13.25 -13.92 11.18
CA LYS A 163 -14.69 -13.82 11.47
C LYS A 163 -15.54 -14.49 10.39
N HIS A 164 -15.20 -14.28 9.13
CA HIS A 164 -15.87 -14.93 8.00
C HIS A 164 -15.75 -16.45 8.06
N ARG A 165 -14.56 -16.97 8.31
CA ARG A 165 -14.31 -18.41 8.45
C ARG A 165 -15.09 -19.01 9.64
N ALA A 166 -15.09 -18.34 10.77
CA ALA A 166 -15.83 -18.80 11.96
C ALA A 166 -17.33 -18.88 11.69
N ALA A 167 -17.90 -17.88 11.00
CA ALA A 167 -19.32 -17.88 10.61
C ALA A 167 -19.64 -19.01 9.63
N ALA A 168 -18.80 -19.27 8.64
CA ALA A 168 -18.96 -20.39 7.69
C ALA A 168 -18.90 -21.76 8.38
N SER A 169 -18.01 -21.92 9.40
CA SER A 169 -17.90 -23.16 10.15
C SER A 169 -19.10 -23.42 11.07
N ALA A 170 -19.80 -22.37 11.54
CA ALA A 170 -20.98 -22.49 12.38
C ALA A 170 -22.25 -22.90 11.64
N THR A 171 -22.25 -22.81 10.30
CA THR A 171 -23.40 -23.14 9.43
C THR A 171 -23.27 -24.51 8.75
N SER A 172 -22.20 -25.26 8.98
CA SER A 172 -21.96 -26.59 8.41
C SER A 172 -22.22 -27.75 9.41
#